data_2aa3d6cb2514fbf8d3d557201339a855
#
_entry.id   2aa3d6cb2514fbf8d3d557201339a855
#
_cell.length_a   1.000
_cell.length_b   1.000
_cell.length_c   1.000
_cell.angle_alpha   90.00
_cell.angle_beta   90.00
_cell.angle_gamma   90.00
#
_symmetry.space_group_name_H-M   'P 1'
#
loop_
_entity.id
_entity.type
_entity.pdbx_description
1 polymer ?
#
loop_
_entity_poly.entity_id
_entity_poly.type
_entity_poly.pdbx_seq_one_letter_code
_entity_poly.pdbx_strand_id
1 'polypeptide(L)'
;MQPHTIASYDADLKALDALVSEMADDASSALEDAAKALATGNVALAQTVIAADAEMDRLQQSIEGKAVSTIATRQPVAIDLRQIISTIRIANDLERIGDLAKNVAKRVIAMGEQPASIKVASSLAPLAARVGEQLQNVTAAYRNRDDAVALEVWRSDGAIDTLHTSLFRELLTYMMEDPRSIGVCAHLLFCAKNLERIGDHATNIAETTHYMIMGDMLSSDRPKADGSSGVDPNWGPNKT
;
A
#
# COMPACT_ATOMS: atom_id res chain seq x y z
N MET A 1 16.60 14.99 -36.30
CA MET A 1 16.80 14.82 -34.85
C MET A 1 18.16 14.20 -34.62
N GLN A 2 18.97 14.77 -33.73
CA GLN A 2 20.32 14.24 -33.51
C GLN A 2 20.25 12.98 -32.61
N PRO A 3 21.03 11.89 -32.92
CA PRO A 3 21.00 10.64 -32.17
C PRO A 3 21.27 10.80 -30.66
N HIS A 4 22.08 11.80 -30.28
CA HIS A 4 22.39 12.12 -28.89
C HIS A 4 21.18 12.60 -28.07
N THR A 5 20.18 13.23 -28.68
CA THR A 5 19.00 13.73 -28.01
C THR A 5 18.02 12.60 -27.62
N ILE A 6 17.89 11.58 -28.48
CA ILE A 6 17.04 10.41 -28.24
C ILE A 6 17.65 9.54 -27.13
N ALA A 7 18.95 9.22 -27.24
CA ALA A 7 19.64 8.40 -26.23
C ALA A 7 19.64 9.04 -24.82
N SER A 8 19.74 10.36 -24.76
CA SER A 8 19.68 11.13 -23.52
C SER A 8 18.25 11.13 -22.93
N TYR A 9 17.20 11.15 -23.75
CA TYR A 9 15.82 11.09 -23.30
C TYR A 9 15.45 9.70 -22.76
N ASP A 10 15.83 8.63 -23.46
CA ASP A 10 15.66 7.24 -22.99
C ASP A 10 16.37 7.02 -21.64
N ALA A 11 17.53 7.66 -21.43
CA ALA A 11 18.24 7.61 -20.15
C ALA A 11 17.44 8.30 -19.04
N ASP A 12 16.77 9.42 -19.31
CA ASP A 12 15.93 10.11 -18.33
C ASP A 12 14.72 9.26 -17.91
N LEU A 13 14.04 8.60 -18.87
CA LEU A 13 12.91 7.69 -18.58
C LEU A 13 13.37 6.47 -17.78
N LYS A 14 14.48 5.84 -18.16
CA LYS A 14 15.05 4.70 -17.40
C LYS A 14 15.45 5.08 -15.98
N ALA A 15 15.97 6.30 -15.78
CA ALA A 15 16.30 6.76 -14.45
C ALA A 15 15.05 7.02 -13.58
N LEU A 16 13.93 7.46 -14.16
CA LEU A 16 12.65 7.54 -13.46
C LEU A 16 12.15 6.14 -13.07
N ASP A 17 12.18 5.18 -13.99
CA ASP A 17 11.79 3.80 -13.72
C ASP A 17 12.65 3.15 -12.62
N ALA A 18 13.96 3.44 -12.59
CA ALA A 18 14.87 2.96 -11.55
C ALA A 18 14.51 3.51 -10.17
N LEU A 19 14.23 4.82 -10.06
CA LEU A 19 13.83 5.45 -8.80
C LEU A 19 12.49 4.89 -8.27
N VAL A 20 11.50 4.68 -9.15
CA VAL A 20 10.22 4.05 -8.74
C VAL A 20 10.44 2.61 -8.30
N SER A 21 11.33 1.88 -8.97
CA SER A 21 11.64 0.50 -8.59
C SER A 21 12.32 0.44 -7.22
N GLU A 22 13.25 1.34 -6.92
CA GLU A 22 13.89 1.48 -5.61
C GLU A 22 12.83 1.79 -4.53
N MET A 23 11.98 2.78 -4.78
CA MET A 23 10.89 3.16 -3.87
C MET A 23 9.89 2.02 -3.63
N ALA A 24 9.62 1.18 -4.64
CA ALA A 24 8.76 0.01 -4.51
C ALA A 24 9.38 -1.10 -3.65
N ASP A 25 10.71 -1.30 -3.74
CA ASP A 25 11.44 -2.23 -2.88
C ASP A 25 11.44 -1.74 -1.43
N ASP A 26 11.64 -0.44 -1.20
CA ASP A 26 11.59 0.17 0.14
C ASP A 26 10.18 0.06 0.74
N ALA A 27 9.12 0.34 -0.03
CA ALA A 27 7.74 0.20 0.42
C ALA A 27 7.40 -1.26 0.80
N SER A 28 7.88 -2.23 0.01
CA SER A 28 7.69 -3.66 0.28
C SER A 28 8.43 -4.09 1.55
N SER A 29 9.67 -3.64 1.73
CA SER A 29 10.47 -3.91 2.94
C SER A 29 9.84 -3.27 4.18
N ALA A 30 9.35 -2.04 4.09
CA ALA A 30 8.68 -1.35 5.18
C ALA A 30 7.41 -2.09 5.63
N LEU A 31 6.60 -2.59 4.68
CA LEU A 31 5.41 -3.39 4.98
C LEU A 31 5.78 -4.73 5.64
N GLU A 32 6.76 -5.45 5.10
CA GLU A 32 7.21 -6.74 5.65
C GLU A 32 7.74 -6.59 7.07
N ASP A 33 8.60 -5.59 7.31
CA ASP A 33 9.17 -5.33 8.62
C ASP A 33 8.12 -4.82 9.62
N ALA A 34 7.17 -3.98 9.21
CA ALA A 34 6.05 -3.56 10.05
C ALA A 34 5.15 -4.75 10.44
N ALA A 35 4.83 -5.64 9.51
CA ALA A 35 4.05 -6.84 9.76
C ALA A 35 4.79 -7.81 10.70
N LYS A 36 6.10 -8.00 10.50
CA LYS A 36 6.94 -8.80 11.37
C LYS A 36 7.07 -8.20 12.78
N ALA A 37 7.28 -6.89 12.87
CA ALA A 37 7.30 -6.18 14.15
C ALA A 37 5.97 -6.34 14.90
N LEU A 38 4.84 -6.25 14.18
CA LEU A 38 3.51 -6.44 14.74
C LEU A 38 3.30 -7.87 15.25
N ALA A 39 3.67 -8.89 14.47
CA ALA A 39 3.50 -10.29 14.83
C ALA A 39 4.37 -10.72 16.00
N THR A 40 5.54 -10.08 16.21
CA THR A 40 6.51 -10.45 17.25
C THR A 40 6.56 -9.48 18.43
N GLY A 41 5.86 -8.34 18.35
CA GLY A 41 5.96 -7.26 19.34
C GLY A 41 7.34 -6.58 19.34
N ASN A 42 8.11 -6.66 18.24
CA ASN A 42 9.49 -6.17 18.18
C ASN A 42 9.53 -4.66 18.02
N VAL A 43 9.68 -3.94 19.15
CA VAL A 43 9.75 -2.48 19.20
C VAL A 43 10.98 -1.94 18.46
N ALA A 44 12.13 -2.61 18.50
CA ALA A 44 13.34 -2.16 17.81
C ALA A 44 13.15 -2.21 16.29
N LEU A 45 12.54 -3.28 15.75
CA LEU A 45 12.22 -3.36 14.32
C LEU A 45 11.21 -2.29 13.91
N ALA A 46 10.19 -2.04 14.75
CA ALA A 46 9.23 -0.95 14.51
C ALA A 46 9.90 0.43 14.43
N GLN A 47 10.90 0.70 15.28
CA GLN A 47 11.68 1.94 15.22
C GLN A 47 12.48 2.06 13.91
N THR A 48 13.02 0.96 13.40
CA THR A 48 13.72 0.94 12.11
C THR A 48 12.79 1.32 10.96
N VAL A 49 11.57 0.76 10.93
CA VAL A 49 10.56 1.12 9.92
C VAL A 49 10.23 2.62 9.97
N ILE A 50 10.06 3.18 11.16
CA ILE A 50 9.76 4.61 11.32
C ILE A 50 10.92 5.48 10.83
N ALA A 51 12.16 5.06 11.08
CA ALA A 51 13.34 5.83 10.65
C ALA A 51 13.55 5.78 9.12
N ALA A 52 13.20 4.70 8.47
CA ALA A 52 13.35 4.52 7.02
C ALA A 52 12.39 5.40 6.19
N ASP A 53 11.31 5.90 6.76
CA ASP A 53 10.31 6.72 6.09
C ASP A 53 10.87 8.02 5.44
N ALA A 54 11.88 8.63 6.04
CA ALA A 54 12.53 9.82 5.47
C ALA A 54 13.19 9.54 4.10
N GLU A 55 13.59 8.31 3.82
CA GLU A 55 14.13 7.91 2.53
C GLU A 55 13.04 7.83 1.46
N MET A 56 11.85 7.32 1.83
CA MET A 56 10.67 7.34 0.96
C MET A 56 10.29 8.75 0.51
N ASP A 57 10.25 9.70 1.44
CA ASP A 57 10.00 11.11 1.15
C ASP A 57 11.03 11.70 0.18
N ARG A 58 12.33 11.36 0.38
CA ARG A 58 13.44 11.81 -0.46
C ARG A 58 13.33 11.23 -1.88
N LEU A 59 12.98 9.95 -2.01
CA LEU A 59 12.78 9.30 -3.30
C LEU A 59 11.60 9.92 -4.06
N GLN A 60 10.47 10.15 -3.40
CA GLN A 60 9.31 10.81 -3.99
C GLN A 60 9.70 12.20 -4.56
N GLN A 61 10.35 13.05 -3.75
CA GLN A 61 10.80 14.36 -4.20
C GLN A 61 11.77 14.28 -5.39
N SER A 62 12.65 13.27 -5.40
CA SER A 62 13.60 13.04 -6.50
C SER A 62 12.87 12.65 -7.79
N ILE A 63 11.85 11.79 -7.70
CA ILE A 63 11.01 11.38 -8.82
C ILE A 63 10.24 12.57 -9.38
N GLU A 64 9.58 13.35 -8.53
CA GLU A 64 8.82 14.54 -8.93
C GLU A 64 9.72 15.58 -9.61
N GLY A 65 10.86 15.91 -9.00
CA GLY A 65 11.82 16.88 -9.55
C GLY A 65 12.35 16.43 -10.91
N LYS A 66 12.72 15.14 -11.04
CA LYS A 66 13.21 14.58 -12.32
C LYS A 66 12.10 14.55 -13.37
N ALA A 67 10.89 14.17 -13.01
CA ALA A 67 9.73 14.16 -13.92
C ALA A 67 9.44 15.57 -14.48
N VAL A 68 9.35 16.58 -13.61
CA VAL A 68 9.14 17.98 -14.00
C VAL A 68 10.27 18.47 -14.91
N SER A 69 11.53 18.21 -14.55
CA SER A 69 12.69 18.57 -15.37
C SER A 69 12.64 17.90 -16.76
N THR A 70 12.27 16.61 -16.82
CA THR A 70 12.16 15.87 -18.08
C THR A 70 11.05 16.44 -18.95
N ILE A 71 9.87 16.75 -18.40
CA ILE A 71 8.78 17.39 -19.14
C ILE A 71 9.21 18.75 -19.69
N ALA A 72 9.84 19.59 -18.87
CA ALA A 72 10.26 20.95 -19.26
C ALA A 72 11.32 20.95 -20.36
N THR A 73 12.27 20.01 -20.31
CA THR A 73 13.44 19.99 -21.21
C THR A 73 13.21 19.17 -22.48
N ARG A 74 12.39 18.12 -22.42
CA ARG A 74 12.20 17.18 -23.53
C ARG A 74 10.88 17.37 -24.29
N GLN A 75 9.89 18.03 -23.68
CA GLN A 75 8.55 18.24 -24.22
C GLN A 75 7.93 16.92 -24.74
N PRO A 76 7.82 15.88 -23.86
CA PRO A 76 7.32 14.57 -24.24
C PRO A 76 5.89 14.66 -24.78
N VAL A 77 5.53 13.75 -25.69
CA VAL A 77 4.19 13.67 -26.27
C VAL A 77 3.59 12.28 -26.09
N ALA A 78 2.26 12.23 -26.09
CA ALA A 78 1.47 11.00 -26.09
C ALA A 78 1.95 9.96 -25.05
N ILE A 79 2.56 8.86 -25.49
CA ILE A 79 2.94 7.72 -24.68
C ILE A 79 3.97 8.10 -23.60
N ASP A 80 4.99 8.88 -23.97
CA ASP A 80 6.06 9.26 -23.05
C ASP A 80 5.56 10.18 -21.94
N LEU A 81 4.71 11.15 -22.27
CA LEU A 81 4.09 12.01 -21.28
C LEU A 81 3.20 11.20 -20.34
N ARG A 82 2.43 10.25 -20.86
CA ARG A 82 1.61 9.35 -20.07
C ARG A 82 2.46 8.52 -19.10
N GLN A 83 3.60 7.97 -19.55
CA GLN A 83 4.53 7.26 -18.69
C GLN A 83 5.01 8.13 -17.53
N ILE A 84 5.47 9.36 -17.79
CA ILE A 84 5.98 10.26 -16.75
C ILE A 84 4.88 10.62 -15.75
N ILE A 85 3.66 10.91 -16.20
CA ILE A 85 2.53 11.23 -15.30
C ILE A 85 2.15 10.00 -14.46
N SER A 86 2.15 8.81 -15.05
CA SER A 86 1.90 7.56 -14.34
C SER A 86 2.98 7.28 -13.28
N THR A 87 4.24 7.55 -13.60
CA THR A 87 5.37 7.43 -12.66
C THR A 87 5.17 8.30 -11.41
N ILE A 88 4.74 9.56 -11.57
CA ILE A 88 4.44 10.45 -10.43
C ILE A 88 3.29 9.89 -9.58
N ARG A 89 2.22 9.39 -10.21
CA ARG A 89 1.06 8.82 -9.49
C ARG A 89 1.47 7.59 -8.68
N ILE A 90 2.24 6.68 -9.29
CA ILE A 90 2.75 5.48 -8.63
C ILE A 90 3.67 5.83 -7.46
N ALA A 91 4.56 6.83 -7.61
CA ALA A 91 5.41 7.28 -6.52
C ALA A 91 4.58 7.83 -5.33
N ASN A 92 3.50 8.56 -5.60
CA ASN A 92 2.59 9.03 -4.56
C ASN A 92 1.90 7.87 -3.82
N ASP A 93 1.43 6.84 -4.55
CA ASP A 93 0.83 5.66 -3.91
C ASP A 93 1.85 4.86 -3.09
N LEU A 94 3.09 4.74 -3.56
CA LEU A 94 4.17 4.08 -2.82
C LEU A 94 4.55 4.83 -1.52
N GLU A 95 4.60 6.17 -1.54
CA GLU A 95 4.80 6.98 -0.34
C GLU A 95 3.66 6.74 0.67
N ARG A 96 2.41 6.71 0.21
CA ARG A 96 1.26 6.38 1.08
C ARG A 96 1.37 4.98 1.69
N ILE A 97 1.86 4.00 0.95
CA ILE A 97 2.14 2.66 1.48
C ILE A 97 3.20 2.72 2.59
N GLY A 98 4.30 3.44 2.39
CA GLY A 98 5.33 3.66 3.41
C GLY A 98 4.78 4.33 4.67
N ASP A 99 4.01 5.41 4.52
CA ASP A 99 3.34 6.10 5.63
C ASP A 99 2.40 5.18 6.43
N LEU A 100 1.65 4.31 5.74
CA LEU A 100 0.75 3.36 6.39
C LEU A 100 1.52 2.26 7.13
N ALA A 101 2.61 1.75 6.56
CA ALA A 101 3.52 0.82 7.22
C ALA A 101 4.16 1.44 8.48
N LYS A 102 4.64 2.70 8.39
CA LYS A 102 5.11 3.49 9.54
C LYS A 102 4.02 3.62 10.61
N ASN A 103 2.75 3.83 10.23
CA ASN A 103 1.66 3.93 11.18
C ASN A 103 1.38 2.60 11.89
N VAL A 104 1.51 1.45 11.21
CA VAL A 104 1.49 0.11 11.84
C VAL A 104 2.64 0.01 12.87
N ALA A 105 3.87 0.37 12.50
CA ALA A 105 5.02 0.34 13.38
C ALA A 105 4.84 1.21 14.63
N LYS A 106 4.28 2.41 14.51
CA LYS A 106 3.92 3.27 15.65
C LYS A 106 2.94 2.59 16.61
N ARG A 107 2.00 1.78 16.11
CA ARG A 107 1.06 1.03 16.96
C ARG A 107 1.76 -0.09 17.71
N VAL A 108 2.74 -0.76 17.10
CA VAL A 108 3.58 -1.76 17.78
C VAL A 108 4.26 -1.15 19.00
N ILE A 109 4.88 0.02 18.84
CA ILE A 109 5.54 0.73 19.96
C ILE A 109 4.52 1.09 21.03
N ALA A 110 3.34 1.59 20.67
CA ALA A 110 2.30 1.98 21.63
C ALA A 110 1.73 0.79 22.42
N MET A 111 1.67 -0.41 21.84
CA MET A 111 1.23 -1.64 22.52
C MET A 111 2.31 -2.21 23.44
N GLY A 112 3.59 -1.97 23.15
CA GLY A 112 4.71 -2.53 23.86
C GLY A 112 4.86 -4.05 23.71
N GLU A 113 5.85 -4.62 24.44
CA GLU A 113 6.20 -6.04 24.37
C GLU A 113 5.35 -6.89 25.33
N GLN A 114 4.02 -6.82 25.21
CA GLN A 114 3.13 -7.63 26.07
C GLN A 114 2.77 -8.96 25.41
N PRO A 115 2.97 -10.13 26.07
CA PRO A 115 2.66 -11.44 25.48
C PRO A 115 1.20 -11.60 25.02
N ALA A 116 0.25 -11.02 25.75
CA ALA A 116 -1.16 -11.03 25.37
C ALA A 116 -1.42 -10.28 24.06
N SER A 117 -0.73 -9.14 23.85
CA SER A 117 -0.81 -8.36 22.61
C SER A 117 -0.28 -9.14 21.42
N ILE A 118 0.83 -9.84 21.59
CA ILE A 118 1.47 -10.64 20.53
C ILE A 118 0.54 -11.76 20.06
N LYS A 119 -0.12 -12.46 21.01
CA LYS A 119 -1.04 -13.55 20.67
C LYS A 119 -2.21 -13.08 19.80
N VAL A 120 -2.82 -11.96 20.15
CA VAL A 120 -3.95 -11.41 19.36
C VAL A 120 -3.45 -10.77 18.07
N ALA A 121 -2.26 -10.15 18.08
CA ALA A 121 -1.66 -9.55 16.89
C ALA A 121 -1.38 -10.58 15.77
N SER A 122 -1.13 -11.84 16.13
CA SER A 122 -0.89 -12.90 15.13
C SER A 122 -2.10 -13.15 14.21
N SER A 123 -3.31 -12.75 14.60
CA SER A 123 -4.50 -12.87 13.74
C SER A 123 -4.46 -11.94 12.52
N LEU A 124 -3.60 -10.89 12.54
CA LEU A 124 -3.39 -10.01 11.40
C LEU A 124 -2.45 -10.59 10.33
N ALA A 125 -1.72 -11.68 10.64
CA ALA A 125 -0.73 -12.23 9.72
C ALA A 125 -1.29 -12.63 8.34
N PRO A 126 -2.47 -13.27 8.22
CA PRO A 126 -3.05 -13.58 6.91
C PRO A 126 -3.37 -12.32 6.07
N LEU A 127 -3.87 -11.26 6.70
CA LEU A 127 -4.15 -10.00 6.04
C LEU A 127 -2.84 -9.34 5.55
N ALA A 128 -1.82 -9.26 6.41
CA ALA A 128 -0.53 -8.70 6.06
C ALA A 128 0.16 -9.47 4.91
N ALA A 129 0.11 -10.81 4.95
CA ALA A 129 0.65 -11.65 3.89
C ALA A 129 -0.04 -11.42 2.54
N ARG A 130 -1.39 -11.32 2.54
CA ARG A 130 -2.16 -11.06 1.31
C ARG A 130 -1.86 -9.69 0.72
N VAL A 131 -1.76 -8.66 1.56
CA VAL A 131 -1.40 -7.30 1.13
C VAL A 131 0.04 -7.25 0.59
N GLY A 132 0.98 -7.95 1.23
CA GLY A 132 2.36 -8.07 0.76
C GLY A 132 2.45 -8.74 -0.61
N GLU A 133 1.71 -9.84 -0.83
CA GLU A 133 1.62 -10.53 -2.13
C GLU A 133 1.06 -9.58 -3.21
N GLN A 134 0.00 -8.83 -2.89
CA GLN A 134 -0.59 -7.89 -3.83
C GLN A 134 0.39 -6.76 -4.22
N LEU A 135 1.13 -6.21 -3.25
CA LEU A 135 2.14 -5.18 -3.49
C LEU A 135 3.29 -5.72 -4.36
N GLN A 136 3.78 -6.94 -4.08
CA GLN A 136 4.81 -7.59 -4.90
C GLN A 136 4.34 -7.80 -6.34
N ASN A 137 3.12 -8.29 -6.54
CA ASN A 137 2.57 -8.53 -7.86
C ASN A 137 2.40 -7.24 -8.67
N VAL A 138 1.88 -6.16 -8.05
CA VAL A 138 1.70 -4.89 -8.77
C VAL A 138 3.02 -4.21 -9.09
N THR A 139 4.01 -4.28 -8.22
CA THR A 139 5.35 -3.75 -8.50
C THR A 139 6.06 -4.53 -9.61
N ALA A 140 5.88 -5.85 -9.65
CA ALA A 140 6.35 -6.68 -10.76
C ALA A 140 5.63 -6.34 -12.07
N ALA A 141 4.30 -6.13 -12.05
CA ALA A 141 3.52 -5.71 -13.21
C ALA A 141 4.02 -4.37 -13.78
N TYR A 142 4.29 -3.39 -12.92
CA TYR A 142 4.88 -2.11 -13.33
C TYR A 142 6.25 -2.28 -14.00
N ARG A 143 7.17 -3.01 -13.35
CA ARG A 143 8.54 -3.23 -13.85
C ARG A 143 8.57 -3.94 -15.22
N ASN A 144 7.71 -4.95 -15.38
CA ASN A 144 7.66 -5.78 -16.57
C ASN A 144 6.72 -5.24 -17.65
N ARG A 145 6.00 -4.14 -17.38
CA ARG A 145 4.93 -3.61 -18.27
C ARG A 145 3.88 -4.69 -18.57
N ASP A 146 3.51 -5.48 -17.55
CA ASP A 146 2.57 -6.59 -17.66
C ASP A 146 1.16 -6.16 -17.25
N ASP A 147 0.35 -5.86 -18.25
CA ASP A 147 -1.04 -5.45 -18.07
C ASP A 147 -1.91 -6.59 -17.51
N ALA A 148 -1.63 -7.83 -17.86
CA ALA A 148 -2.44 -8.96 -17.39
C ALA A 148 -2.32 -9.15 -15.89
N VAL A 149 -1.10 -9.05 -15.33
CA VAL A 149 -0.85 -9.10 -13.88
C VAL A 149 -1.45 -7.87 -13.19
N ALA A 150 -1.36 -6.68 -13.77
CA ALA A 150 -1.99 -5.48 -13.22
C ALA A 150 -3.52 -5.65 -13.09
N LEU A 151 -4.18 -6.18 -14.12
CA LEU A 151 -5.62 -6.47 -14.09
C LEU A 151 -5.98 -7.56 -13.07
N GLU A 152 -5.14 -8.58 -12.87
CA GLU A 152 -5.34 -9.59 -11.84
C GLU A 152 -5.32 -8.99 -10.44
N VAL A 153 -4.34 -8.14 -10.14
CA VAL A 153 -4.26 -7.40 -8.89
C VAL A 153 -5.53 -6.57 -8.67
N TRP A 154 -5.96 -5.82 -9.68
CA TRP A 154 -7.16 -4.99 -9.59
C TRP A 154 -8.42 -5.80 -9.27
N ARG A 155 -8.58 -7.00 -9.88
CA ARG A 155 -9.74 -7.88 -9.65
C ARG A 155 -9.72 -8.56 -8.29
N SER A 156 -8.55 -8.74 -7.69
CA SER A 156 -8.38 -9.49 -6.43
C SER A 156 -8.60 -8.67 -5.16
N ASP A 157 -8.90 -7.39 -5.28
CA ASP A 157 -9.07 -6.44 -4.18
C ASP A 157 -10.09 -6.89 -3.12
N GLY A 158 -11.24 -7.42 -3.50
CA GLY A 158 -12.29 -7.88 -2.58
C GLY A 158 -11.85 -8.98 -1.61
N ALA A 159 -10.73 -9.66 -1.85
CA ALA A 159 -10.20 -10.67 -0.92
C ALA A 159 -9.62 -10.02 0.36
N ILE A 160 -8.97 -8.85 0.24
CA ILE A 160 -8.46 -8.07 1.37
C ILE A 160 -9.62 -7.54 2.22
N ASP A 161 -10.66 -7.01 1.59
CA ASP A 161 -11.87 -6.52 2.27
C ASP A 161 -12.54 -7.63 3.11
N THR A 162 -12.61 -8.84 2.55
CA THR A 162 -13.17 -10.00 3.23
C THR A 162 -12.35 -10.39 4.48
N LEU A 163 -11.02 -10.43 4.35
CA LEU A 163 -10.12 -10.70 5.47
C LEU A 163 -10.22 -9.62 6.55
N HIS A 164 -10.22 -8.35 6.14
CA HIS A 164 -10.38 -7.21 7.05
C HIS A 164 -11.70 -7.29 7.83
N THR A 165 -12.81 -7.56 7.15
CA THR A 165 -14.14 -7.69 7.79
C THR A 165 -14.19 -8.86 8.78
N SER A 166 -13.59 -10.01 8.45
CA SER A 166 -13.51 -11.16 9.35
C SER A 166 -12.69 -10.83 10.60
N LEU A 167 -11.54 -10.20 10.41
CA LEU A 167 -10.65 -9.79 11.48
C LEU A 167 -11.31 -8.75 12.41
N PHE A 168 -12.05 -7.80 11.84
CA PHE A 168 -12.81 -6.81 12.61
C PHE A 168 -13.78 -7.49 13.59
N ARG A 169 -14.54 -8.49 13.11
CA ARG A 169 -15.48 -9.26 13.96
C ARG A 169 -14.76 -10.08 15.04
N GLU A 170 -13.63 -10.69 14.68
CA GLU A 170 -12.80 -11.46 15.64
C GLU A 170 -12.29 -10.55 16.77
N LEU A 171 -11.75 -9.38 16.45
CA LEU A 171 -11.26 -8.42 17.44
C LEU A 171 -12.38 -7.88 18.34
N LEU A 172 -13.58 -7.66 17.80
CA LEU A 172 -14.73 -7.29 18.63
C LEU A 172 -15.12 -8.41 19.61
N THR A 173 -15.01 -9.68 19.20
CA THR A 173 -15.28 -10.82 20.09
C THR A 173 -14.28 -10.85 21.25
N TYR A 174 -12.97 -10.65 21.00
CA TYR A 174 -11.97 -10.53 22.06
C TYR A 174 -12.25 -9.41 23.03
N MET A 175 -12.69 -8.23 22.55
CA MET A 175 -13.07 -7.10 23.41
C MET A 175 -14.25 -7.43 24.33
N MET A 176 -15.24 -8.20 23.85
CA MET A 176 -16.39 -8.61 24.64
C MET A 176 -16.06 -9.69 25.67
N GLU A 177 -15.16 -10.62 25.34
CA GLU A 177 -14.72 -11.69 26.23
C GLU A 177 -13.83 -11.21 27.37
N ASP A 178 -12.90 -10.26 27.09
CA ASP A 178 -12.03 -9.68 28.10
C ASP A 178 -11.91 -8.16 27.91
N PRO A 179 -12.61 -7.35 28.73
CA PRO A 179 -12.53 -5.88 28.66
C PRO A 179 -11.12 -5.31 28.81
N ARG A 180 -10.17 -6.06 29.39
CA ARG A 180 -8.77 -5.61 29.50
C ARG A 180 -8.05 -5.63 28.16
N SER A 181 -8.57 -6.38 27.17
CA SER A 181 -8.03 -6.46 25.81
C SER A 181 -8.42 -5.26 24.93
N ILE A 182 -9.40 -4.42 25.34
CA ILE A 182 -9.95 -3.35 24.52
C ILE A 182 -8.87 -2.42 23.97
N GLY A 183 -7.92 -2.00 24.80
CA GLY A 183 -6.83 -1.11 24.39
C GLY A 183 -5.98 -1.70 23.27
N VAL A 184 -5.57 -2.96 23.42
CA VAL A 184 -4.77 -3.68 22.43
C VAL A 184 -5.57 -3.92 21.15
N CYS A 185 -6.80 -4.43 21.27
CA CYS A 185 -7.66 -4.70 20.10
C CYS A 185 -7.98 -3.41 19.33
N ALA A 186 -8.13 -2.28 20.00
CA ALA A 186 -8.27 -0.98 19.34
C ALA A 186 -7.03 -0.62 18.49
N HIS A 187 -5.82 -0.82 19.00
CA HIS A 187 -4.60 -0.64 18.22
C HIS A 187 -4.55 -1.61 17.02
N LEU A 188 -4.96 -2.87 17.21
CA LEU A 188 -4.97 -3.87 16.14
C LEU A 188 -6.01 -3.57 15.06
N LEU A 189 -7.18 -3.02 15.41
CA LEU A 189 -8.16 -2.51 14.43
C LEU A 189 -7.56 -1.40 13.56
N PHE A 190 -6.78 -0.48 14.15
CA PHE A 190 -6.05 0.53 13.35
C PHE A 190 -4.99 -0.09 12.46
N CYS A 191 -4.26 -1.12 12.94
CA CYS A 191 -3.30 -1.84 12.11
C CYS A 191 -3.99 -2.54 10.93
N ALA A 192 -5.11 -3.24 11.18
CA ALA A 192 -5.89 -3.89 10.15
C ALA A 192 -6.38 -2.91 9.08
N LYS A 193 -6.87 -1.72 9.50
CA LYS A 193 -7.31 -0.68 8.56
C LYS A 193 -6.15 -0.08 7.77
N ASN A 194 -4.96 0.07 8.38
CA ASN A 194 -3.78 0.52 7.63
C ASN A 194 -3.35 -0.53 6.59
N LEU A 195 -3.38 -1.83 6.92
CA LEU A 195 -3.08 -2.90 5.98
C LEU A 195 -4.08 -2.94 4.81
N GLU A 196 -5.38 -2.82 5.10
CA GLU A 196 -6.39 -2.74 4.02
C GLU A 196 -6.14 -1.55 3.09
N ARG A 197 -5.83 -0.36 3.65
CA ARG A 197 -5.51 0.83 2.84
C ARG A 197 -4.23 0.66 2.00
N ILE A 198 -3.25 -0.11 2.48
CA ILE A 198 -2.07 -0.47 1.66
C ILE A 198 -2.53 -1.28 0.43
N GLY A 199 -3.47 -2.22 0.60
CA GLY A 199 -4.11 -2.94 -0.50
C GLY A 199 -4.82 -1.99 -1.49
N ASP A 200 -5.57 -1.01 -0.98
CA ASP A 200 -6.19 0.02 -1.81
C ASP A 200 -5.16 0.76 -2.68
N HIS A 201 -4.03 1.19 -2.11
CA HIS A 201 -2.96 1.87 -2.86
C HIS A 201 -2.28 0.93 -3.86
N ALA A 202 -2.09 -0.36 -3.54
CA ALA A 202 -1.58 -1.34 -4.49
C ALA A 202 -2.53 -1.50 -5.69
N THR A 203 -3.84 -1.46 -5.47
CA THR A 203 -4.84 -1.47 -6.54
C THR A 203 -4.82 -0.18 -7.37
N ASN A 204 -4.60 1.00 -6.77
CA ASN A 204 -4.42 2.25 -7.51
C ASN A 204 -3.15 2.21 -8.40
N ILE A 205 -2.07 1.58 -7.92
CA ILE A 205 -0.86 1.34 -8.72
C ILE A 205 -1.20 0.44 -9.92
N ALA A 206 -2.03 -0.60 -9.74
CA ALA A 206 -2.47 -1.47 -10.83
C ALA A 206 -3.29 -0.70 -11.88
N GLU A 207 -4.25 0.13 -11.47
CA GLU A 207 -5.01 1.00 -12.36
C GLU A 207 -4.11 1.96 -13.15
N THR A 208 -3.14 2.57 -12.46
CA THR A 208 -2.18 3.50 -13.08
C THR A 208 -1.24 2.75 -14.04
N THR A 209 -0.83 1.53 -13.71
CA THR A 209 0.00 0.67 -14.58
C THR A 209 -0.76 0.28 -15.84
N HIS A 210 -2.02 -0.15 -15.71
CA HIS A 210 -2.90 -0.41 -16.86
C HIS A 210 -3.02 0.83 -17.75
N TYR A 211 -3.36 1.97 -17.17
CA TYR A 211 -3.46 3.23 -17.92
C TYR A 211 -2.14 3.60 -18.62
N MET A 212 -1.01 3.39 -17.98
CA MET A 212 0.30 3.65 -18.55
C MET A 212 0.55 2.80 -19.82
N ILE A 213 0.17 1.54 -19.79
CA ILE A 213 0.41 0.58 -20.87
C ILE A 213 -0.62 0.76 -21.99
N MET A 214 -1.91 0.71 -21.68
CA MET A 214 -3.01 0.66 -22.63
C MET A 214 -3.50 2.04 -23.06
N GLY A 215 -3.43 3.03 -22.18
CA GLY A 215 -3.91 4.39 -22.44
C GLY A 215 -5.35 4.64 -22.05
N ASP A 216 -6.06 3.60 -21.69
CA ASP A 216 -7.47 3.64 -21.26
C ASP A 216 -7.56 3.50 -19.74
N MET A 217 -8.53 4.17 -19.11
CA MET A 217 -8.80 3.98 -17.68
C MET A 217 -9.72 2.79 -17.47
N LEU A 218 -9.47 2.02 -16.42
CA LEU A 218 -10.40 0.98 -15.97
C LEU A 218 -11.74 1.60 -15.55
N SER A 219 -12.82 0.85 -15.71
CA SER A 219 -14.15 1.31 -15.28
C SER A 219 -14.17 1.58 -13.78
N SER A 220 -14.93 2.61 -13.35
CA SER A 220 -15.04 3.00 -11.93
C SER A 220 -15.72 1.95 -11.05
N ASP A 221 -16.27 0.88 -11.62
CA ASP A 221 -16.92 -0.21 -10.90
C ASP A 221 -15.89 -1.22 -10.37
N ARG A 222 -15.03 -0.75 -9.48
CA ARG A 222 -14.10 -1.60 -8.72
C ARG A 222 -14.92 -2.58 -7.87
N PRO A 223 -14.63 -3.90 -7.90
CA PRO A 223 -15.26 -4.86 -7.01
C PRO A 223 -14.88 -4.56 -5.55
N LYS A 224 -15.74 -3.91 -4.79
CA LYS A 224 -15.55 -3.68 -3.35
C LYS A 224 -16.43 -4.64 -2.56
N ALA A 225 -15.84 -5.30 -1.55
CA ALA A 225 -16.53 -6.20 -0.64
C ALA A 225 -16.50 -5.68 0.82
N ASP A 226 -16.17 -4.39 1.06
CA ASP A 226 -16.12 -3.81 2.40
C ASP A 226 -17.53 -3.71 3.02
N GLY A 227 -17.85 -4.66 3.92
CA GLY A 227 -19.05 -4.65 4.74
C GLY A 227 -18.87 -3.98 6.12
N SER A 228 -17.67 -3.46 6.44
CA SER A 228 -17.37 -2.92 7.78
C SER A 228 -17.98 -1.53 8.03
N SER A 229 -18.34 -0.80 6.96
CA SER A 229 -19.00 0.51 7.04
C SER A 229 -20.54 0.44 7.06
N GLY A 230 -21.11 -0.74 6.87
CA GLY A 230 -22.55 -0.97 6.90
C GLY A 230 -23.06 -1.01 8.34
N VAL A 231 -23.60 0.09 8.86
CA VAL A 231 -24.48 0.02 10.04
C VAL A 231 -25.74 -0.73 9.60
N ASP A 232 -26.00 -1.90 10.23
CA ASP A 232 -27.26 -2.61 10.01
C ASP A 232 -28.43 -1.63 10.29
N PRO A 233 -29.24 -1.26 9.29
CA PRO A 233 -30.35 -0.32 9.49
C PRO A 233 -31.40 -0.86 10.48
N ASN A 234 -31.33 -2.14 10.86
CA ASN A 234 -32.17 -2.76 11.87
C ASN A 234 -31.55 -2.77 13.27
N TRP A 235 -30.33 -2.19 13.45
CA TRP A 235 -29.69 -2.06 14.74
C TRP A 235 -30.31 -0.87 15.52
N GLY A 236 -31.42 -1.11 16.19
CA GLY A 236 -32.07 -0.20 17.10
C GLY A 236 -32.69 -0.97 18.26
N PRO A 237 -32.87 -0.37 19.45
CA PRO A 237 -33.56 -1.04 20.55
C PRO A 237 -34.97 -1.43 20.08
N ASN A 238 -35.31 -2.72 20.24
CA ASN A 238 -36.64 -3.25 19.94
C ASN A 238 -37.69 -2.27 20.45
N LYS A 239 -38.47 -1.68 19.55
CA LYS A 239 -39.70 -0.99 19.90
C LYS A 239 -40.71 -2.08 20.30
N THR A 240 -40.74 -2.42 21.58
CA THR A 240 -41.88 -3.07 22.20
C THR A 240 -42.99 -2.04 22.40
#